data_a64554f9f831806cd47480ab12184b68
#
_entry.id   a64554f9f831806cd47480ab12184b68
#
_cell.length_a   1.000
_cell.length_b   1.000
_cell.length_c   1.000
_cell.angle_alpha   90.00
_cell.angle_beta   90.00
_cell.angle_gamma   90.00
#
_symmetry.space_group_name_H-M   'P 1'
#
loop_
_entity.id
_entity.type
_entity.pdbx_description
1 polymer ?
#
loop_
_entity_poly.entity_id
_entity_poly.type
_entity_poly.pdbx_seq_one_letter_code
_entity_poly.pdbx_strand_id
1 'polypeptide(L)'
;ASFYRRCNVHWPEVMFSYDSQDKVLFSADAFGKFGANDIEDPEGWVCEARRYYFGIVGKFGKNVQAVLQKVAAFDVECICPLHGPVLSGNLAYYVETYTTWSHYEPENSGVTIAYTSVYGHTKQAAEELARALEEKGQTVSLFDLARDDMAEAVEDAFRYDRLVLASITYAGDIFPF
;
A
#
# COMPACT_ATOMS: atom_id res chain seq x y z
N ALA A 1 -5.31 30.15 5.50
CA ALA A 1 -5.30 28.83 4.85
C ALA A 1 -4.74 28.97 3.42
N SER A 2 -3.89 28.02 3.01
CA SER A 2 -3.34 27.95 1.64
C SER A 2 -3.98 26.78 0.90
N PHE A 3 -4.38 26.97 -0.36
CA PHE A 3 -5.08 25.95 -1.15
C PHE A 3 -4.24 25.51 -2.34
N TYR A 4 -4.10 24.20 -2.55
CA TYR A 4 -3.34 23.61 -3.66
C TYR A 4 -4.26 22.70 -4.48
N ARG A 5 -4.62 23.17 -5.69
CA ARG A 5 -5.43 22.44 -6.67
C ARG A 5 -4.58 21.63 -7.64
N ARG A 6 -5.19 20.60 -8.26
CA ARG A 6 -4.64 19.72 -9.31
C ARG A 6 -3.49 18.85 -8.83
N CYS A 7 -3.71 18.16 -7.73
CA CYS A 7 -2.70 17.22 -7.22
C CYS A 7 -2.78 15.84 -7.90
N ASN A 8 -3.91 15.46 -8.53
CA ASN A 8 -4.17 14.12 -9.08
C ASN A 8 -3.82 12.97 -8.10
N VAL A 9 -4.15 13.19 -6.84
CA VAL A 9 -3.98 12.19 -5.78
C VAL A 9 -5.34 12.02 -5.09
N HIS A 10 -6.33 11.25 -5.66
CA HIS A 10 -6.21 10.55 -6.96
C HIS A 10 -7.13 11.16 -8.04
N TRP A 11 -7.94 12.17 -7.73
CA TRP A 11 -8.80 12.88 -8.68
C TRP A 11 -8.14 14.15 -9.23
N PRO A 12 -8.46 14.57 -10.47
CA PRO A 12 -7.91 15.80 -11.04
C PRO A 12 -8.28 17.07 -10.26
N GLU A 13 -9.44 17.05 -9.61
CA GLU A 13 -10.00 18.18 -8.85
C GLU A 13 -9.57 18.18 -7.38
N VAL A 14 -8.84 17.16 -6.92
CA VAL A 14 -8.44 17.07 -5.51
C VAL A 14 -7.64 18.28 -5.08
N MET A 15 -7.92 18.74 -3.88
CA MET A 15 -7.31 19.92 -3.31
C MET A 15 -6.79 19.62 -1.90
N PHE A 16 -5.54 19.94 -1.66
CA PHE A 16 -4.97 19.99 -0.31
C PHE A 16 -5.17 21.39 0.25
N SER A 17 -5.51 21.46 1.51
CA SER A 17 -5.64 22.72 2.25
C SER A 17 -4.73 22.70 3.46
N TYR A 18 -4.00 23.78 3.68
CA TYR A 18 -3.16 23.93 4.86
C TYR A 18 -3.63 25.12 5.68
N ASP A 19 -3.90 24.90 6.94
CA ASP A 19 -4.14 25.94 7.93
C ASP A 19 -2.83 26.24 8.66
N SER A 20 -2.33 27.46 8.44
CA SER A 20 -1.05 27.91 8.99
C SER A 20 -1.15 28.35 10.47
N GLN A 21 -2.37 28.60 10.98
CA GLN A 21 -2.56 28.97 12.36
C GLN A 21 -2.50 27.72 13.26
N ASP A 22 -3.26 26.69 12.88
CA ASP A 22 -3.35 25.45 13.62
C ASP A 22 -2.39 24.36 13.12
N LYS A 23 -1.60 24.68 12.04
CA LYS A 23 -0.63 23.78 11.41
C LYS A 23 -1.23 22.45 10.92
N VAL A 24 -2.48 22.51 10.47
CA VAL A 24 -3.25 21.34 10.04
C VAL A 24 -3.23 21.21 8.53
N LEU A 25 -2.87 20.04 8.04
CA LEU A 25 -2.97 19.67 6.63
C LEU A 25 -4.21 18.81 6.39
N PHE A 26 -5.17 19.32 5.62
CA PHE A 26 -6.29 18.53 5.08
C PHE A 26 -5.83 17.92 3.76
N SER A 27 -5.54 16.63 3.79
CA SER A 27 -4.81 15.94 2.73
C SER A 27 -5.70 15.22 1.72
N ALA A 28 -7.01 15.44 1.75
CA ALA A 28 -7.97 14.70 0.93
C ALA A 28 -7.75 13.18 1.08
N ASP A 29 -7.56 12.45 -0.01
CA ASP A 29 -7.37 11.00 0.01
C ASP A 29 -5.93 10.57 0.41
N ALA A 30 -4.97 11.49 0.36
CA ALA A 30 -3.60 11.15 0.74
C ALA A 30 -3.50 10.89 2.25
N PHE A 31 -2.66 9.93 2.63
CA PHE A 31 -2.48 9.43 3.99
C PHE A 31 -3.70 8.72 4.59
N GLY A 32 -4.71 8.45 3.77
CA GLY A 32 -5.88 7.67 4.15
C GLY A 32 -5.57 6.18 4.33
N LYS A 33 -6.48 5.49 5.00
CA LYS A 33 -6.49 4.03 5.12
C LYS A 33 -7.91 3.47 5.03
N PHE A 34 -8.03 2.18 4.74
CA PHE A 34 -9.29 1.47 4.92
C PHE A 34 -9.56 1.16 6.39
N GLY A 35 -10.75 0.64 6.66
CA GLY A 35 -11.18 0.24 7.99
C GLY A 35 -11.97 1.31 8.74
N ALA A 36 -12.63 0.89 9.81
CA ALA A 36 -13.40 1.75 10.69
C ALA A 36 -12.50 2.32 11.81
N ASN A 37 -12.73 3.58 12.19
CA ASN A 37 -11.90 4.25 13.18
C ASN A 37 -12.13 3.78 14.64
N ASP A 38 -13.20 3.01 14.87
CA ASP A 38 -13.58 2.44 16.16
C ASP A 38 -13.15 0.97 16.32
N ILE A 39 -12.45 0.42 15.32
CA ILE A 39 -11.86 -0.91 15.36
C ILE A 39 -10.34 -0.76 15.34
N GLU A 40 -9.69 -1.36 16.32
CA GLU A 40 -8.24 -1.38 16.37
C GLU A 40 -7.67 -2.25 15.25
N ASP A 41 -6.73 -1.70 14.52
CA ASP A 41 -5.96 -2.41 13.49
C ASP A 41 -4.72 -3.02 14.16
N PRO A 42 -4.58 -4.36 14.18
CA PRO A 42 -3.45 -5.01 14.85
C PRO A 42 -2.08 -4.61 14.32
N GLU A 43 -1.99 -4.26 13.02
CA GLU A 43 -0.74 -3.78 12.39
C GLU A 43 -0.63 -2.25 12.41
N GLY A 44 -1.60 -1.56 13.01
CA GLY A 44 -1.68 -0.11 13.06
C GLY A 44 -2.10 0.50 11.72
N TRP A 45 -1.59 1.69 11.44
CA TRP A 45 -2.00 2.44 10.25
C TRP A 45 -1.50 1.82 8.93
N VAL A 46 -0.31 1.23 8.92
CA VAL A 46 0.46 0.96 7.68
C VAL A 46 -0.15 -0.09 6.77
N CYS A 47 -0.72 -1.18 7.30
CA CYS A 47 -1.28 -2.28 6.53
C CYS A 47 -2.43 -1.78 5.64
N GLU A 48 -3.49 -1.29 6.24
CA GLU A 48 -4.66 -0.80 5.53
C GLU A 48 -4.38 0.50 4.73
N ALA A 49 -3.38 1.28 5.13
CA ALA A 49 -2.94 2.44 4.36
C ALA A 49 -2.15 2.03 3.11
N ARG A 50 -1.35 0.97 3.16
CA ARG A 50 -0.65 0.40 2.00
C ARG A 50 -1.65 -0.15 0.99
N ARG A 51 -2.62 -0.93 1.48
CA ARG A 51 -3.73 -1.45 0.68
C ARG A 51 -4.51 -0.32 -0.01
N TYR A 52 -4.85 0.74 0.74
CA TYR A 52 -5.50 1.93 0.21
C TYR A 52 -4.62 2.63 -0.85
N TYR A 53 -3.35 2.85 -0.54
CA TYR A 53 -2.40 3.51 -1.43
C TYR A 53 -2.27 2.78 -2.77
N PHE A 54 -1.89 1.51 -2.76
CA PHE A 54 -1.64 0.77 -4.00
C PHE A 54 -2.91 0.46 -4.78
N GLY A 55 -4.03 0.26 -4.10
CA GLY A 55 -5.33 0.07 -4.75
C GLY A 55 -5.88 1.32 -5.44
N ILE A 56 -5.59 2.51 -4.92
CA ILE A 56 -6.24 3.75 -5.36
C ILE A 56 -5.23 4.79 -5.87
N VAL A 57 -4.19 5.06 -5.11
CA VAL A 57 -3.26 6.18 -5.33
C VAL A 57 -2.02 5.76 -6.11
N GLY A 58 -1.60 4.49 -6.04
CA GLY A 58 -0.29 4.01 -6.46
C GLY A 58 0.12 4.34 -7.90
N LYS A 59 -0.82 4.36 -8.86
CA LYS A 59 -0.53 4.76 -10.25
C LYS A 59 -0.10 6.23 -10.42
N PHE A 60 -0.27 7.04 -9.38
CA PHE A 60 0.03 8.48 -9.40
C PHE A 60 1.31 8.83 -8.60
N GLY A 61 2.26 7.92 -8.46
CA GLY A 61 3.47 8.11 -7.65
C GLY A 61 4.18 9.46 -7.90
N LYS A 62 4.38 9.87 -9.15
CA LYS A 62 4.98 11.18 -9.48
C LYS A 62 4.17 12.37 -8.96
N ASN A 63 2.85 12.26 -8.93
CA ASN A 63 1.98 13.30 -8.39
C ASN A 63 2.11 13.36 -6.87
N VAL A 64 2.18 12.20 -6.21
CA VAL A 64 2.44 12.10 -4.77
C VAL A 64 3.76 12.77 -4.42
N GLN A 65 4.85 12.46 -5.11
CA GLN A 65 6.16 13.09 -4.90
C GLN A 65 6.09 14.62 -5.02
N ALA A 66 5.41 15.12 -6.05
CA ALA A 66 5.24 16.56 -6.25
C ALA A 66 4.44 17.24 -5.11
N VAL A 67 3.46 16.51 -4.55
CA VAL A 67 2.69 16.98 -3.39
C VAL A 67 3.54 16.96 -2.13
N LEU A 68 4.27 15.88 -1.87
CA LEU A 68 5.17 15.77 -0.71
C LEU A 68 6.22 16.88 -0.70
N GLN A 69 6.81 17.22 -1.86
CA GLN A 69 7.75 18.33 -1.98
C GLN A 69 7.12 19.67 -1.60
N LYS A 70 5.87 19.91 -1.97
CA LYS A 70 5.15 21.13 -1.59
C LYS A 70 4.81 21.15 -0.10
N VAL A 71 4.35 20.02 0.44
CA VAL A 71 4.00 19.88 1.86
C VAL A 71 5.22 20.05 2.76
N ALA A 72 6.41 19.64 2.31
CA ALA A 72 7.67 19.80 3.04
C ALA A 72 8.03 21.27 3.34
N ALA A 73 7.42 22.24 2.63
CA ALA A 73 7.61 23.66 2.90
C ALA A 73 6.74 24.19 4.06
N PHE A 74 5.83 23.36 4.62
CA PHE A 74 4.92 23.73 5.70
C PHE A 74 5.35 23.12 7.03
N ASP A 75 5.07 23.85 8.08
CA ASP A 75 5.23 23.37 9.46
C ASP A 75 3.93 22.64 9.89
N VAL A 76 3.81 21.36 9.45
CA VAL A 76 2.63 20.54 9.70
C VAL A 76 2.77 19.81 11.03
N GLU A 77 1.77 19.94 11.91
CA GLU A 77 1.67 19.22 13.18
C GLU A 77 0.57 18.15 13.18
N CYS A 78 -0.37 18.24 12.23
CA CYS A 78 -1.49 17.32 12.13
C CYS A 78 -1.88 17.14 10.66
N ILE A 79 -2.18 15.88 10.25
CA ILE A 79 -2.73 15.53 8.94
C ILE A 79 -4.13 14.97 9.13
N CYS A 80 -5.09 15.55 8.42
CA CYS A 80 -6.49 15.14 8.41
C CYS A 80 -6.87 14.59 7.04
N PRO A 81 -6.75 13.26 6.82
CA PRO A 81 -7.23 12.63 5.60
C PRO A 81 -8.77 12.52 5.60
N LEU A 82 -9.36 12.30 4.43
CA LEU A 82 -10.81 12.05 4.30
C LEU A 82 -11.20 10.63 4.75
N HIS A 83 -10.25 9.70 4.74
CA HIS A 83 -10.44 8.30 5.12
C HIS A 83 -9.42 7.92 6.19
N GLY A 84 -9.88 7.25 7.25
CA GLY A 84 -9.02 6.83 8.36
C GLY A 84 -8.88 7.88 9.46
N PRO A 85 -7.93 7.68 10.38
CA PRO A 85 -7.75 8.54 11.54
C PRO A 85 -7.05 9.86 11.23
N VAL A 86 -7.21 10.81 12.13
CA VAL A 86 -6.35 11.99 12.19
C VAL A 86 -4.94 11.55 12.61
N LEU A 87 -3.93 11.99 11.86
CA LEU A 87 -2.55 11.62 12.09
C LEU A 87 -1.81 12.77 12.79
N SER A 88 -1.17 12.47 13.91
CA SER A 88 -0.39 13.40 14.71
C SER A 88 0.83 12.70 15.32
N GLY A 89 1.72 13.44 15.90
CA GLY A 89 2.93 12.89 16.54
C GLY A 89 4.05 12.63 15.54
N ASN A 90 4.38 11.38 15.24
CA ASN A 90 5.48 11.05 14.32
C ASN A 90 5.07 11.21 12.84
N LEU A 91 4.84 12.43 12.38
CA LEU A 91 4.45 12.69 10.99
C LEU A 91 5.53 12.31 9.97
N ALA A 92 6.79 12.30 10.37
CA ALA A 92 7.90 11.87 9.52
C ALA A 92 7.69 10.43 9.02
N TYR A 93 7.22 9.52 9.88
CA TYR A 93 6.92 8.15 9.51
C TYR A 93 5.92 8.04 8.35
N TYR A 94 4.83 8.79 8.39
CA TYR A 94 3.82 8.77 7.33
C TYR A 94 4.34 9.35 6.01
N VAL A 95 5.13 10.42 6.08
CA VAL A 95 5.75 11.06 4.91
C VAL A 95 6.82 10.18 4.28
N GLU A 96 7.67 9.55 5.08
CA GLU A 96 8.71 8.61 4.62
C GLU A 96 8.07 7.38 3.97
N THR A 97 7.03 6.81 4.57
CA THR A 97 6.28 5.69 4.01
C THR A 97 5.69 6.04 2.64
N TYR A 98 5.02 7.18 2.52
CA TYR A 98 4.48 7.67 1.23
C TYR A 98 5.59 7.97 0.21
N THR A 99 6.75 8.41 0.67
CA THR A 99 7.92 8.62 -0.20
C THR A 99 8.39 7.29 -0.79
N THR A 100 8.58 6.27 0.04
CA THR A 100 8.94 4.90 -0.37
C THR A 100 7.94 4.35 -1.39
N TRP A 101 6.65 4.38 -1.06
CA TRP A 101 5.60 3.88 -1.95
C TRP A 101 5.53 4.63 -3.28
N SER A 102 5.70 5.96 -3.28
CA SER A 102 5.63 6.78 -4.48
C SER A 102 6.81 6.57 -5.44
N HIS A 103 7.91 6.03 -4.94
CA HIS A 103 9.06 5.60 -5.75
C HIS A 103 8.98 4.12 -6.16
N TYR A 104 7.95 3.41 -5.70
CA TYR A 104 7.80 1.96 -5.88
C TYR A 104 8.98 1.18 -5.30
N GLU A 105 9.57 1.69 -4.23
CA GLU A 105 10.61 1.01 -3.48
C GLU A 105 9.97 0.02 -2.50
N PRO A 106 10.53 -1.19 -2.35
CA PRO A 106 10.02 -2.14 -1.36
C PRO A 106 10.29 -1.64 0.06
N GLU A 107 9.38 -1.92 0.97
CA GLU A 107 9.57 -1.59 2.38
C GLU A 107 10.53 -2.56 3.07
N ASN A 108 10.48 -3.82 2.66
CA ASN A 108 11.20 -4.90 3.30
C ASN A 108 11.78 -5.88 2.27
N SER A 109 12.86 -6.56 2.64
CA SER A 109 13.30 -7.72 1.89
C SER A 109 12.45 -8.93 2.23
N GLY A 110 11.91 -9.58 1.21
CA GLY A 110 11.05 -10.73 1.36
C GLY A 110 10.53 -11.26 0.02
N VAL A 111 9.65 -12.23 0.07
CA VAL A 111 9.09 -12.87 -1.13
C VAL A 111 7.59 -13.02 -0.95
N THR A 112 6.82 -12.41 -1.83
CA THR A 112 5.39 -12.72 -1.97
C THR A 112 5.24 -13.84 -2.98
N ILE A 113 4.58 -14.93 -2.61
CA ILE A 113 4.23 -16.04 -3.50
C ILE A 113 2.72 -16.05 -3.64
N ALA A 114 2.22 -15.73 -4.83
CA ALA A 114 0.80 -15.76 -5.15
C ALA A 114 0.53 -16.88 -6.15
N TYR A 115 -0.37 -17.79 -5.82
CA TYR A 115 -0.64 -18.95 -6.65
C TYR A 115 -2.13 -19.22 -6.85
N THR A 116 -2.42 -19.99 -7.91
CA THR A 116 -3.71 -20.63 -8.11
C THR A 116 -3.50 -22.12 -8.42
N SER A 117 -4.40 -22.96 -7.92
CA SER A 117 -4.29 -24.41 -8.11
C SER A 117 -5.65 -25.04 -8.23
N VAL A 118 -5.85 -25.87 -9.25
CA VAL A 118 -7.08 -26.65 -9.46
C VAL A 118 -6.99 -28.02 -8.77
N TYR A 119 -5.91 -28.75 -9.00
CA TYR A 119 -5.74 -30.12 -8.50
C TYR A 119 -4.71 -30.27 -7.37
N GLY A 120 -4.21 -29.16 -6.83
CA GLY A 120 -3.30 -29.13 -5.70
C GLY A 120 -1.81 -29.18 -6.06
N HIS A 121 -1.41 -29.51 -7.28
CA HIS A 121 0.03 -29.60 -7.62
C HIS A 121 0.75 -28.27 -7.57
N THR A 122 0.15 -27.20 -8.11
CA THR A 122 0.73 -25.86 -8.04
C THR A 122 0.79 -25.34 -6.59
N LYS A 123 -0.26 -25.64 -5.79
CA LYS A 123 -0.28 -25.37 -4.35
C LYS A 123 0.91 -26.04 -3.67
N GLN A 124 1.07 -27.36 -3.86
CA GLN A 124 2.19 -28.09 -3.26
C GLN A 124 3.55 -27.50 -3.64
N ALA A 125 3.76 -27.18 -4.91
CA ALA A 125 5.01 -26.55 -5.38
C ALA A 125 5.25 -25.17 -4.75
N ALA A 126 4.18 -24.35 -4.59
CA ALA A 126 4.26 -23.06 -3.94
C ALA A 126 4.61 -23.18 -2.43
N GLU A 127 3.96 -24.13 -1.74
CA GLU A 127 4.22 -24.42 -0.32
C GLU A 127 5.65 -24.97 -0.09
N GLU A 128 6.14 -25.82 -0.98
CA GLU A 128 7.52 -26.34 -0.94
C GLU A 128 8.56 -25.21 -1.18
N LEU A 129 8.27 -24.33 -2.14
CA LEU A 129 9.11 -23.15 -2.39
C LEU A 129 9.12 -22.20 -1.17
N ALA A 130 7.96 -21.91 -0.60
CA ALA A 130 7.84 -21.08 0.60
C ALA A 130 8.71 -21.62 1.73
N ARG A 131 8.55 -22.90 2.06
CA ARG A 131 9.35 -23.58 3.09
C ARG A 131 10.85 -23.52 2.82
N ALA A 132 11.26 -23.78 1.57
CA ALA A 132 12.68 -23.74 1.19
C ALA A 132 13.29 -22.33 1.28
N LEU A 133 12.48 -21.27 1.08
CA LEU A 133 12.92 -19.89 1.27
C LEU A 133 12.98 -19.51 2.75
N GLU A 134 12.00 -19.92 3.55
CA GLU A 134 11.98 -19.72 5.01
C GLU A 134 13.17 -20.42 5.70
N GLU A 135 13.51 -21.64 5.29
CA GLU A 135 14.69 -22.38 5.78
C GLU A 135 16.01 -21.64 5.47
N LYS A 136 16.01 -20.77 4.44
CA LYS A 136 17.13 -19.88 4.11
C LYS A 136 17.06 -18.52 4.81
N GLY A 137 16.10 -18.34 5.73
CA GLY A 137 15.92 -17.10 6.49
C GLY A 137 15.23 -15.98 5.71
N GLN A 138 14.54 -16.29 4.61
CA GLN A 138 13.74 -15.29 3.91
C GLN A 138 12.37 -15.12 4.58
N THR A 139 11.86 -13.89 4.63
CA THR A 139 10.46 -13.63 4.95
C THR A 139 9.60 -14.00 3.75
N VAL A 140 8.53 -14.78 3.96
CA VAL A 140 7.65 -15.24 2.87
C VAL A 140 6.20 -14.98 3.22
N SER A 141 5.46 -14.39 2.29
CA SER A 141 3.99 -14.35 2.29
C SER A 141 3.47 -15.26 1.19
N LEU A 142 2.50 -16.11 1.52
CA LEU A 142 1.96 -17.11 0.58
C LEU A 142 0.45 -16.94 0.46
N PHE A 143 -0.04 -16.73 -0.77
CA PHE A 143 -1.46 -16.49 -1.07
C PHE A 143 -2.03 -17.45 -2.10
N ASP A 144 -3.16 -18.09 -1.76
CA ASP A 144 -4.03 -18.79 -2.69
C ASP A 144 -5.04 -17.80 -3.29
N LEU A 145 -4.77 -17.26 -4.47
CA LEU A 145 -5.61 -16.22 -5.11
C LEU A 145 -7.05 -16.66 -5.39
N ALA A 146 -7.36 -17.97 -5.26
CA ALA A 146 -8.74 -18.46 -5.37
C ALA A 146 -9.50 -18.44 -4.04
N ARG A 147 -8.82 -18.18 -2.90
CA ARG A 147 -9.39 -18.29 -1.55
C ARG A 147 -9.06 -17.13 -0.64
N ASP A 148 -7.86 -16.57 -0.78
CA ASP A 148 -7.36 -15.47 0.04
C ASP A 148 -7.78 -14.11 -0.54
N ASP A 149 -7.67 -13.05 0.23
CA ASP A 149 -7.95 -11.69 -0.26
C ASP A 149 -6.85 -11.27 -1.25
N MET A 150 -7.26 -11.10 -2.51
CA MET A 150 -6.35 -10.64 -3.57
C MET A 150 -5.75 -9.27 -3.27
N ALA A 151 -6.45 -8.41 -2.53
CA ALA A 151 -5.94 -7.08 -2.20
C ALA A 151 -4.77 -7.15 -1.21
N GLU A 152 -4.77 -8.14 -0.29
CA GLU A 152 -3.61 -8.41 0.58
C GLU A 152 -2.43 -8.95 -0.22
N ALA A 153 -2.67 -9.84 -1.18
CA ALA A 153 -1.61 -10.34 -2.05
C ALA A 153 -0.96 -9.22 -2.88
N VAL A 154 -1.77 -8.26 -3.37
CA VAL A 154 -1.28 -7.08 -4.09
C VAL A 154 -0.49 -6.16 -3.16
N GLU A 155 -0.98 -5.92 -1.96
CA GLU A 155 -0.30 -5.11 -0.95
C GLU A 155 1.08 -5.67 -0.65
N ASP A 156 1.19 -6.96 -0.34
CA ASP A 156 2.46 -7.61 -0.04
C ASP A 156 3.38 -7.71 -1.27
N ALA A 157 2.83 -7.75 -2.49
CA ALA A 157 3.62 -7.68 -3.71
C ALA A 157 4.35 -6.33 -3.87
N PHE A 158 3.85 -5.26 -3.25
CA PHE A 158 4.52 -3.96 -3.19
C PHE A 158 5.36 -3.76 -1.92
N ARG A 159 5.03 -4.48 -0.84
CA ARG A 159 5.78 -4.45 0.42
C ARG A 159 7.16 -5.10 0.29
N TYR A 160 7.23 -6.24 -0.40
CA TYR A 160 8.45 -7.03 -0.55
C TYR A 160 9.14 -6.82 -1.89
N ASP A 161 10.45 -7.09 -1.91
CA ASP A 161 11.31 -6.87 -3.08
C ASP A 161 11.23 -7.99 -4.14
N ARG A 162 10.52 -9.10 -3.87
CA ARG A 162 10.38 -10.24 -4.78
C ARG A 162 8.95 -10.75 -4.84
N LEU A 163 8.52 -11.07 -6.06
CA LEU A 163 7.21 -11.64 -6.35
C LEU A 163 7.36 -12.92 -7.17
N VAL A 164 6.69 -13.99 -6.73
CA VAL A 164 6.53 -15.23 -7.48
C VAL A 164 5.05 -15.41 -7.82
N LEU A 165 4.74 -15.56 -9.09
CA LEU A 165 3.40 -15.89 -9.57
C LEU A 165 3.41 -17.35 -10.06
N ALA A 166 2.56 -18.18 -9.49
CA ALA A 166 2.44 -19.58 -9.83
C ALA A 166 1.00 -19.92 -10.23
N SER A 167 0.81 -20.32 -11.47
CA SER A 167 -0.50 -20.66 -12.01
C SER A 167 -0.42 -21.87 -12.95
N ILE A 168 -1.56 -22.44 -13.25
CA ILE A 168 -1.71 -23.44 -14.31
C ILE A 168 -2.23 -22.80 -15.59
N THR A 169 -1.97 -23.45 -16.72
CA THR A 169 -2.67 -23.16 -17.97
C THR A 169 -3.96 -23.96 -18.00
N TYR A 170 -5.09 -23.29 -18.20
CA TYR A 170 -6.40 -23.90 -18.33
C TYR A 170 -7.11 -23.33 -19.57
N ALA A 171 -7.61 -24.19 -20.44
CA ALA A 171 -8.27 -23.80 -21.69
C ALA A 171 -7.43 -22.85 -22.60
N GLY A 172 -6.10 -22.91 -22.50
CA GLY A 172 -5.18 -22.08 -23.29
C GLY A 172 -4.83 -20.73 -22.68
N ASP A 173 -5.29 -20.46 -21.46
CA ASP A 173 -5.03 -19.21 -20.74
C ASP A 173 -4.57 -19.47 -19.29
N ILE A 174 -4.16 -18.42 -18.58
CA ILE A 174 -3.76 -18.49 -17.18
C ILE A 174 -5.01 -18.58 -16.31
N PHE A 175 -5.01 -19.47 -15.30
CA PHE A 175 -6.11 -19.63 -14.35
C PHE A 175 -5.77 -18.95 -13.00
N PRO A 176 -6.73 -18.22 -12.35
CA PRO A 176 -8.05 -17.80 -12.85
C PRO A 176 -7.93 -16.63 -13.83
N PHE A 177 -9.02 -16.36 -14.55
CA PHE A 177 -9.09 -15.31 -15.55
C PHE A 177 -9.50 -13.98 -14.96
#